data_0266f501eb7896d10723d8cb3a284cee
#
_entry.id   0266f501eb7896d10723d8cb3a284cee
#
_cell.length_a   1.000
_cell.length_b   1.000
_cell.length_c   1.000
_cell.angle_alpha   90.00
_cell.angle_beta   90.00
_cell.angle_gamma   90.00
#
_symmetry.space_group_name_H-M   'P 1'
#
loop_
_entity.id
_entity.type
_entity.pdbx_description
1 polymer ?
#
loop_
_entity_poly.entity_id
_entity_poly.type
_entity_poly.pdbx_seq_one_letter_code
_entity_poly.pdbx_strand_id
1 'polypeptide(L)'
;MTKITRRRMLGTTGVAVGATLIGLNRRASAAPRAEVFETKVISHQPHLYHGWPTLARRRNGQLLLVCSGGREEHVCPFGRVELMRSDDDGRTWSWPRIVMDGPIDDRDSGVLETAQGSILITTFTSLAYEPRLAKAEKIEPGQPGAWPEERLKSWQAAHRRVSAEERQAALDVWMIRSTDGGVTFSGRYRCQVNSPHGPIQLSDGRLLYAGRELWHGETRIGVCESTDDGQTWQWLAEIPTREGDTNGSYHELHAVETADGRIVAQIRNHNKANAGETLQAESSDGGKTWSTPHEIGVWGLPSHLLRLKDDRLLMTYGHRRAPLGNQARVSEDHGRTWSEAIIISGDGVSGDLGYPSTVELDDGSLLTAWYENMEGSPYAVLRQARWSLKS
;
A
#
# COMPACT_ATOMS: atom_id res chain seq x y z
N MET A 1 49.14 -76.67 30.41
CA MET A 1 49.77 -76.07 31.61
C MET A 1 49.22 -74.66 31.76
N THR A 2 48.58 -74.42 32.96
CA THR A 2 48.60 -73.19 33.73
C THR A 2 47.85 -72.00 33.15
N LYS A 3 46.98 -71.29 33.81
CA LYS A 3 46.40 -71.18 35.16
C LYS A 3 45.13 -70.35 35.07
N ILE A 4 44.14 -70.72 35.83
CA ILE A 4 42.90 -69.99 36.12
C ILE A 4 43.22 -68.77 37.00
N THR A 5 42.63 -67.61 36.74
CA THR A 5 42.44 -66.60 37.77
C THR A 5 41.04 -65.96 37.67
N ARG A 6 40.23 -66.11 38.71
CA ARG A 6 38.95 -65.49 38.99
C ARG A 6 39.14 -64.01 39.24
N ARG A 7 38.26 -63.15 38.68
CA ARG A 7 38.08 -61.84 39.21
C ARG A 7 36.60 -61.55 39.40
N ARG A 8 36.31 -60.99 40.52
CA ARG A 8 35.04 -60.72 41.14
C ARG A 8 34.14 -59.81 40.32
N MET A 9 32.83 -60.09 40.32
CA MET A 9 31.71 -59.16 40.00
C MET A 9 31.65 -58.12 41.12
N LEU A 10 31.62 -56.86 40.70
CA LEU A 10 31.08 -55.71 41.49
C LEU A 10 29.81 -55.19 40.74
N GLY A 11 28.69 -55.37 41.40
CA GLY A 11 27.41 -54.83 40.93
C GLY A 11 27.36 -53.31 41.10
N THR A 12 27.02 -52.63 40.06
CA THR A 12 26.63 -51.23 40.11
C THR A 12 25.16 -51.16 39.83
N THR A 13 24.39 -50.77 40.83
CA THR A 13 22.99 -50.40 40.78
C THR A 13 22.86 -49.09 39.99
N GLY A 14 22.36 -49.17 38.77
CA GLY A 14 21.97 -48.01 37.94
C GLY A 14 20.59 -47.50 38.36
N VAL A 15 20.55 -46.29 38.88
CA VAL A 15 19.31 -45.55 39.08
C VAL A 15 18.84 -45.03 37.70
N ALA A 16 17.72 -45.54 37.20
CA ALA A 16 17.06 -45.02 36.01
C ALA A 16 16.28 -43.73 36.38
N VAL A 17 16.81 -42.59 35.98
CA VAL A 17 16.06 -41.33 36.01
C VAL A 17 15.12 -41.32 34.80
N GLY A 18 13.84 -41.53 35.07
CA GLY A 18 12.78 -41.42 34.07
C GLY A 18 12.60 -39.94 33.68
N ALA A 19 13.10 -39.54 32.51
CA ALA A 19 12.75 -38.24 31.91
C ALA A 19 11.32 -38.31 31.37
N THR A 20 10.38 -37.72 32.06
CA THR A 20 9.01 -37.50 31.57
C THR A 20 9.07 -36.42 30.49
N LEU A 21 9.09 -36.79 29.23
CA LEU A 21 8.86 -35.90 28.11
C LEU A 21 7.42 -35.38 28.20
N ILE A 22 7.26 -34.19 28.77
CA ILE A 22 6.00 -33.42 28.63
C ILE A 22 5.97 -32.97 27.18
N GLY A 23 5.31 -33.75 26.34
CA GLY A 23 4.97 -33.37 24.99
C GLY A 23 4.00 -32.17 25.04
N LEU A 24 4.52 -30.96 24.85
CA LEU A 24 3.71 -29.80 24.52
C LEU A 24 3.06 -30.08 23.16
N ASN A 25 1.85 -30.67 23.19
CA ASN A 25 0.97 -30.68 22.05
C ASN A 25 0.60 -29.22 21.73
N ARG A 26 1.46 -28.52 20.96
CA ARG A 26 1.01 -27.34 20.20
C ARG A 26 -0.06 -27.90 19.26
N ARG A 27 -1.33 -27.65 19.59
CA ARG A 27 -2.41 -27.76 18.60
C ARG A 27 -1.93 -26.93 17.42
N ALA A 28 -1.75 -27.54 16.26
CA ALA A 28 -1.56 -26.80 15.02
C ALA A 28 -2.77 -25.87 14.89
N SER A 29 -2.56 -24.58 15.08
CA SER A 29 -3.57 -23.58 14.77
C SER A 29 -3.90 -23.74 13.29
N ALA A 30 -5.18 -23.70 12.94
CA ALA A 30 -5.56 -23.72 11.54
C ALA A 30 -4.92 -22.51 10.85
N ALA A 31 -4.54 -22.68 9.58
CA ALA A 31 -3.99 -21.54 8.83
C ALA A 31 -5.02 -20.39 8.80
N PRO A 32 -4.60 -19.15 9.01
CA PRO A 32 -5.50 -18.00 9.00
C PRO A 32 -6.18 -17.87 7.62
N ARG A 33 -7.46 -17.54 7.62
CA ARG A 33 -8.27 -17.39 6.40
C ARG A 33 -9.23 -16.21 6.51
N ALA A 34 -9.65 -15.67 5.37
CA ALA A 34 -10.72 -14.68 5.31
C ALA A 34 -12.09 -15.39 5.29
N GLU A 35 -13.00 -14.90 6.10
CA GLU A 35 -14.44 -15.10 5.89
C GLU A 35 -15.00 -13.81 5.30
N VAL A 36 -15.20 -13.81 3.98
CA VAL A 36 -15.70 -12.64 3.25
C VAL A 36 -17.23 -12.62 3.33
N PHE A 37 -17.78 -11.53 3.89
CA PHE A 37 -19.23 -11.38 4.07
C PHE A 37 -19.89 -10.75 2.85
N GLU A 38 -19.21 -9.77 2.25
CA GLU A 38 -19.72 -9.00 1.12
C GLU A 38 -18.55 -8.50 0.27
N THR A 39 -18.72 -8.53 -1.05
CA THR A 39 -17.87 -7.83 -2.01
C THR A 39 -18.75 -7.03 -2.96
N LYS A 40 -18.44 -5.74 -3.16
CA LYS A 40 -19.25 -4.88 -4.03
C LYS A 40 -18.42 -3.79 -4.71
N VAL A 41 -18.93 -3.30 -5.83
CA VAL A 41 -18.45 -2.08 -6.49
C VAL A 41 -18.98 -0.88 -5.72
N ILE A 42 -18.10 0.09 -5.46
CA ILE A 42 -18.41 1.33 -4.75
C ILE A 42 -18.20 2.59 -5.58
N SER A 43 -17.71 2.48 -6.82
CA SER A 43 -17.63 3.60 -7.75
C SER A 43 -19.02 4.07 -8.15
N HIS A 44 -19.32 5.34 -7.91
CA HIS A 44 -20.56 5.99 -8.38
C HIS A 44 -20.53 6.30 -9.87
N GLN A 45 -19.36 6.35 -10.47
CA GLN A 45 -19.12 6.69 -11.86
C GLN A 45 -18.36 5.58 -12.60
N PRO A 46 -18.96 4.37 -12.77
CA PRO A 46 -18.28 3.20 -13.33
C PRO A 46 -17.90 3.37 -14.84
N HIS A 47 -18.32 4.45 -15.48
CA HIS A 47 -17.93 4.85 -16.83
C HIS A 47 -16.64 5.67 -16.87
N LEU A 48 -16.00 5.90 -15.72
CA LEU A 48 -14.70 6.51 -15.56
C LEU A 48 -13.74 5.53 -14.90
N TYR A 49 -12.46 5.66 -15.20
CA TYR A 49 -11.43 4.88 -14.54
C TYR A 49 -11.09 5.49 -13.18
N HIS A 50 -11.10 4.68 -12.13
CA HIS A 50 -10.66 5.02 -10.78
C HIS A 50 -9.53 4.08 -10.37
N GLY A 51 -8.46 4.62 -9.81
CA GLY A 51 -7.31 3.83 -9.41
C GLY A 51 -6.71 4.22 -8.06
N TRP A 52 -5.95 3.31 -7.52
CA TRP A 52 -5.05 3.51 -6.37
C TRP A 52 -5.76 4.10 -5.15
N PRO A 53 -6.79 3.42 -4.61
CA PRO A 53 -7.49 3.91 -3.45
C PRO A 53 -6.66 3.77 -2.17
N THR A 54 -6.87 4.71 -1.25
CA THR A 54 -6.45 4.58 0.14
C THR A 54 -7.62 4.85 1.05
N LEU A 55 -7.76 3.98 2.05
CA LEU A 55 -8.82 3.98 3.03
C LEU A 55 -8.23 4.38 4.40
N ALA A 56 -8.88 5.33 5.08
CA ALA A 56 -8.59 5.68 6.46
C ALA A 56 -9.86 5.66 7.30
N ARG A 57 -9.75 5.20 8.55
CA ARG A 57 -10.82 5.27 9.53
C ARG A 57 -10.51 6.37 10.53
N ARG A 58 -11.43 7.33 10.63
CA ARG A 58 -11.36 8.44 11.57
C ARG A 58 -11.70 7.98 12.99
N ARG A 59 -11.26 8.74 13.97
CA ARG A 59 -11.57 8.48 15.39
C ARG A 59 -13.06 8.53 15.73
N ASN A 60 -13.85 9.29 14.97
CA ASN A 60 -15.30 9.34 15.12
C ASN A 60 -16.04 8.19 14.40
N GLY A 61 -15.31 7.24 13.84
CA GLY A 61 -15.85 6.10 13.09
C GLY A 61 -16.06 6.33 11.60
N GLN A 62 -16.06 7.58 11.12
CA GLN A 62 -16.22 7.89 9.69
C GLN A 62 -15.07 7.28 8.89
N LEU A 63 -15.39 6.71 7.72
CA LEU A 63 -14.40 6.25 6.76
C LEU A 63 -14.14 7.33 5.70
N LEU A 64 -12.88 7.49 5.36
CA LEU A 64 -12.41 8.31 4.25
C LEU A 64 -11.79 7.39 3.21
N LEU A 65 -12.17 7.55 1.95
CA LEU A 65 -11.56 6.87 0.82
C LEU A 65 -11.13 7.94 -0.19
N VAL A 66 -9.85 7.96 -0.50
CA VAL A 66 -9.29 8.79 -1.57
C VAL A 66 -8.82 7.91 -2.72
N CYS A 67 -8.91 8.44 -3.93
CA CYS A 67 -8.41 7.76 -5.13
C CYS A 67 -8.03 8.77 -6.21
N SER A 68 -7.31 8.32 -7.23
CA SER A 68 -7.19 9.06 -8.47
C SER A 68 -8.37 8.70 -9.36
N GLY A 69 -9.28 9.66 -9.57
CA GLY A 69 -10.51 9.51 -10.34
C GLY A 69 -10.59 10.44 -11.53
N GLY A 70 -11.78 10.49 -12.16
CA GLY A 70 -12.01 11.33 -13.34
C GLY A 70 -11.25 10.91 -14.60
N ARG A 71 -10.71 9.72 -14.64
CA ARG A 71 -9.76 9.24 -15.64
C ARG A 71 -10.44 8.54 -16.80
N GLU A 72 -9.84 8.59 -17.99
CA GLU A 72 -10.26 7.77 -19.13
C GLU A 72 -9.58 6.39 -19.11
N GLU A 73 -8.38 6.29 -18.57
CA GLU A 73 -7.60 5.05 -18.51
C GLU A 73 -6.47 5.17 -17.46
N HIS A 74 -5.72 4.09 -17.28
CA HIS A 74 -4.61 4.00 -16.32
C HIS A 74 -3.59 5.16 -16.43
N VAL A 75 -3.29 5.62 -17.64
CA VAL A 75 -2.42 6.78 -17.90
C VAL A 75 -3.17 7.74 -18.81
N CYS A 76 -3.57 8.89 -18.28
CA CYS A 76 -4.28 9.93 -19.02
C CYS A 76 -4.00 11.31 -18.41
N PRO A 77 -4.30 12.43 -19.08
CA PRO A 77 -4.06 13.78 -18.56
C PRO A 77 -5.14 14.30 -17.60
N PHE A 78 -6.15 13.49 -17.24
CA PHE A 78 -7.35 13.94 -16.53
C PHE A 78 -7.42 13.49 -15.06
N GLY A 79 -6.38 12.81 -14.57
CA GLY A 79 -6.36 12.33 -13.19
C GLY A 79 -6.49 13.48 -12.20
N ARG A 80 -7.36 13.27 -11.19
CA ARG A 80 -7.61 14.20 -10.08
C ARG A 80 -7.82 13.41 -8.80
N VAL A 81 -7.61 14.04 -7.65
CA VAL A 81 -7.83 13.38 -6.35
C VAL A 81 -9.30 13.56 -5.94
N GLU A 82 -9.96 12.43 -5.76
CA GLU A 82 -11.34 12.34 -5.30
C GLU A 82 -11.42 11.75 -3.89
N LEU A 83 -12.31 12.34 -3.06
CA LEU A 83 -12.61 11.91 -1.70
C LEU A 83 -14.05 11.43 -1.61
N MET A 84 -14.24 10.22 -1.09
CA MET A 84 -15.54 9.66 -0.70
C MET A 84 -15.57 9.43 0.81
N ARG A 85 -16.75 9.49 1.42
CA ARG A 85 -16.97 9.30 2.87
C ARG A 85 -18.05 8.27 3.12
N SER A 86 -17.90 7.53 4.21
CA SER A 86 -18.94 6.65 4.74
C SER A 86 -19.07 6.87 6.25
N ASP A 87 -20.31 7.00 6.72
CA ASP A 87 -20.68 7.15 8.13
C ASP A 87 -21.34 5.87 8.69
N ASP A 88 -21.32 4.77 7.91
CA ASP A 88 -22.03 3.52 8.20
C ASP A 88 -21.16 2.27 7.93
N ASP A 89 -19.86 2.36 8.24
CA ASP A 89 -18.90 1.26 8.09
C ASP A 89 -18.78 0.73 6.65
N GLY A 90 -18.87 1.62 5.66
CA GLY A 90 -18.72 1.28 4.24
C GLY A 90 -19.97 0.67 3.60
N ARG A 91 -21.12 0.69 4.28
CA ARG A 91 -22.38 0.23 3.66
C ARG A 91 -22.80 1.15 2.53
N THR A 92 -22.70 2.46 2.75
CA THR A 92 -22.92 3.48 1.72
C THR A 92 -21.75 4.46 1.66
N TRP A 93 -21.55 5.07 0.50
CA TRP A 93 -20.52 6.06 0.24
C TRP A 93 -21.13 7.34 -0.34
N SER A 94 -20.58 8.48 0.06
CA SER A 94 -20.91 9.77 -0.58
C SER A 94 -20.49 9.76 -2.04
N TRP A 95 -21.09 10.64 -2.85
CA TRP A 95 -20.54 10.96 -4.16
C TRP A 95 -19.11 11.49 -4.03
N PRO A 96 -18.22 11.18 -5.00
CA PRO A 96 -16.85 11.65 -4.98
C PRO A 96 -16.79 13.18 -5.04
N ARG A 97 -16.01 13.75 -4.13
CA ARG A 97 -15.67 15.16 -4.10
C ARG A 97 -14.26 15.34 -4.61
N ILE A 98 -14.06 16.20 -5.60
CA ILE A 98 -12.72 16.60 -6.04
C ILE A 98 -12.09 17.44 -4.93
N VAL A 99 -10.94 17.01 -4.42
CA VAL A 99 -10.18 17.71 -3.37
C VAL A 99 -8.85 18.26 -3.87
N MET A 100 -8.33 17.73 -4.98
CA MET A 100 -7.17 18.27 -5.69
C MET A 100 -7.32 17.96 -7.19
N ASP A 101 -7.08 18.97 -8.02
CA ASP A 101 -7.07 18.87 -9.49
C ASP A 101 -5.99 19.81 -10.01
N GLY A 102 -4.85 19.23 -10.37
CA GLY A 102 -3.67 19.95 -10.84
C GLY A 102 -3.74 20.28 -12.34
N PRO A 103 -2.72 20.99 -12.87
CA PRO A 103 -2.63 21.26 -14.30
C PRO A 103 -2.22 20.04 -15.13
N ILE A 104 -1.78 18.96 -14.52
CA ILE A 104 -1.38 17.69 -15.14
C ILE A 104 -1.92 16.51 -14.32
N ASP A 105 -1.71 15.28 -14.78
CA ASP A 105 -2.25 14.06 -14.18
C ASP A 105 -1.88 13.93 -12.68
N ASP A 106 -2.88 13.99 -11.79
CA ASP A 106 -2.73 13.68 -10.36
C ASP A 106 -2.95 12.19 -10.12
N ARG A 107 -1.99 11.52 -9.43
CA ARG A 107 -1.95 10.06 -9.28
C ARG A 107 -1.71 9.64 -7.83
N ASP A 108 -2.04 8.38 -7.54
CA ASP A 108 -1.74 7.66 -6.30
C ASP A 108 -1.99 8.50 -5.04
N SER A 109 -3.18 8.38 -4.49
CA SER A 109 -3.62 9.25 -3.39
C SER A 109 -3.56 8.50 -2.05
N GLY A 110 -2.90 9.10 -1.06
CA GLY A 110 -2.88 8.64 0.32
C GLY A 110 -3.76 9.49 1.22
N VAL A 111 -4.25 8.94 2.33
CA VAL A 111 -5.01 9.69 3.34
C VAL A 111 -4.69 9.22 4.75
N LEU A 112 -4.58 10.18 5.68
CA LEU A 112 -4.39 9.96 7.12
C LEU A 112 -5.21 10.97 7.92
N GLU A 113 -5.92 10.54 8.99
CA GLU A 113 -6.33 11.43 10.06
C GLU A 113 -5.29 11.38 11.18
N THR A 114 -4.75 12.53 11.57
CA THR A 114 -3.75 12.64 12.65
C THR A 114 -4.40 12.56 14.03
N ALA A 115 -3.57 12.38 15.07
CA ALA A 115 -4.01 12.44 16.45
C ALA A 115 -4.65 13.79 16.84
N GLN A 116 -4.33 14.87 16.15
CA GLN A 116 -4.92 16.18 16.34
C GLN A 116 -6.23 16.38 15.56
N GLY A 117 -6.65 15.37 14.76
CA GLY A 117 -7.86 15.40 13.94
C GLY A 117 -7.68 16.07 12.57
N SER A 118 -6.45 16.43 12.22
CA SER A 118 -6.15 16.92 10.87
C SER A 118 -6.23 15.79 9.87
N ILE A 119 -6.75 16.07 8.67
CA ILE A 119 -6.77 15.13 7.56
C ILE A 119 -5.71 15.56 6.55
N LEU A 120 -4.77 14.66 6.28
CA LEU A 120 -3.74 14.82 5.25
C LEU A 120 -4.12 13.98 4.05
N ILE A 121 -4.01 14.56 2.84
CA ILE A 121 -4.18 13.84 1.57
C ILE A 121 -2.95 14.10 0.72
N THR A 122 -2.38 13.02 0.18
CA THR A 122 -1.17 13.05 -0.66
C THR A 122 -1.48 12.67 -2.09
N THR A 123 -0.69 13.14 -3.03
CA THR A 123 -0.66 12.72 -4.44
C THR A 123 0.68 13.06 -5.05
N PHE A 124 0.98 12.49 -6.21
CA PHE A 124 2.03 12.99 -7.08
C PHE A 124 1.48 13.30 -8.46
N THR A 125 2.17 14.13 -9.21
CA THR A 125 1.80 14.50 -10.56
C THR A 125 2.68 13.80 -11.59
N SER A 126 2.14 13.59 -12.80
CA SER A 126 2.82 12.80 -13.83
C SER A 126 2.59 13.35 -15.24
N LEU A 127 3.61 13.24 -16.08
CA LEU A 127 3.55 13.48 -17.53
C LEU A 127 3.62 12.17 -18.35
N ALA A 128 3.38 11.02 -17.72
CA ALA A 128 3.42 9.72 -18.39
C ALA A 128 2.45 9.60 -19.58
N TYR A 129 1.47 10.48 -19.69
CA TYR A 129 0.55 10.55 -20.82
C TYR A 129 1.17 11.16 -22.09
N GLU A 130 2.19 12.02 -21.97
CA GLU A 130 2.80 12.75 -23.11
C GLU A 130 3.33 11.82 -24.21
N PRO A 131 4.10 10.75 -23.93
CA PRO A 131 4.54 9.82 -24.97
C PRO A 131 3.39 9.11 -25.69
N ARG A 132 2.27 8.87 -24.99
CA ARG A 132 1.07 8.24 -25.58
C ARG A 132 0.36 9.20 -26.53
N LEU A 133 0.19 10.46 -26.11
CA LEU A 133 -0.37 11.53 -26.95
C LEU A 133 0.50 11.74 -28.18
N ALA A 134 1.81 11.91 -28.02
CA ALA A 134 2.75 12.10 -29.12
C ALA A 134 2.78 10.93 -30.13
N LYS A 135 2.53 9.70 -29.63
CA LYS A 135 2.37 8.52 -30.51
C LYS A 135 1.05 8.60 -31.27
N ALA A 136 -0.06 8.94 -30.59
CA ALA A 136 -1.37 9.02 -31.21
C ALA A 136 -1.44 10.11 -32.29
N GLU A 137 -0.78 11.26 -32.10
CA GLU A 137 -0.70 12.36 -33.05
C GLU A 137 0.00 12.00 -34.39
N LYS A 138 0.81 10.92 -34.39
CA LYS A 138 1.54 10.46 -35.61
C LYS A 138 0.77 9.43 -36.42
N ILE A 139 -0.37 8.95 -35.93
CA ILE A 139 -1.17 7.92 -36.60
C ILE A 139 -2.30 8.61 -37.37
N GLU A 140 -2.31 8.45 -38.66
CA GLU A 140 -3.34 9.02 -39.54
C GLU A 140 -4.73 8.43 -39.24
N PRO A 141 -5.80 9.23 -39.33
CA PRO A 141 -7.17 8.75 -39.13
C PRO A 141 -7.48 7.53 -39.98
N GLY A 142 -8.12 6.52 -39.41
CA GLY A 142 -8.49 5.27 -40.07
C GLY A 142 -7.38 4.21 -40.13
N GLN A 143 -6.17 4.53 -39.70
CA GLN A 143 -5.09 3.53 -39.58
C GLN A 143 -5.22 2.71 -38.30
N PRO A 144 -4.70 1.47 -38.24
CA PRO A 144 -4.67 0.67 -37.02
C PRO A 144 -3.99 1.42 -35.89
N GLY A 145 -4.69 1.55 -34.73
CA GLY A 145 -4.19 2.27 -33.55
C GLY A 145 -4.49 3.77 -33.53
N ALA A 146 -5.16 4.32 -34.59
CA ALA A 146 -5.66 5.70 -34.54
C ALA A 146 -6.72 5.86 -33.44
N TRP A 147 -6.59 6.94 -32.69
CA TRP A 147 -7.62 7.30 -31.69
C TRP A 147 -8.85 7.94 -32.38
N PRO A 148 -10.04 7.81 -31.76
CA PRO A 148 -11.18 8.63 -32.14
C PRO A 148 -10.80 10.11 -32.10
N GLU A 149 -11.29 10.89 -33.06
CA GLU A 149 -10.96 12.31 -33.21
C GLU A 149 -11.29 13.12 -31.94
N GLU A 150 -12.41 12.83 -31.30
CA GLU A 150 -12.84 13.49 -30.06
C GLU A 150 -11.85 13.23 -28.92
N ARG A 151 -11.38 11.99 -28.78
CA ARG A 151 -10.39 11.65 -27.78
C ARG A 151 -9.07 12.38 -28.01
N LEU A 152 -8.58 12.37 -29.25
CA LEU A 152 -7.34 13.05 -29.60
C LEU A 152 -7.43 14.56 -29.29
N LYS A 153 -8.53 15.20 -29.71
CA LYS A 153 -8.78 16.63 -29.42
C LYS A 153 -8.86 16.92 -27.93
N SER A 154 -9.53 16.07 -27.14
CA SER A 154 -9.64 16.21 -25.69
C SER A 154 -8.27 16.15 -25.00
N TRP A 155 -7.45 15.16 -25.38
CA TRP A 155 -6.10 15.03 -24.82
C TRP A 155 -5.18 16.18 -25.23
N GLN A 156 -5.27 16.65 -26.50
CA GLN A 156 -4.54 17.82 -26.98
C GLN A 156 -4.96 19.09 -26.24
N ALA A 157 -6.24 19.29 -25.98
CA ALA A 157 -6.73 20.43 -25.20
C ALA A 157 -6.22 20.39 -23.77
N ALA A 158 -6.27 19.23 -23.11
CA ALA A 158 -5.70 19.06 -21.77
C ALA A 158 -4.19 19.32 -21.75
N HIS A 159 -3.45 18.80 -22.73
CA HIS A 159 -1.99 19.00 -22.83
C HIS A 159 -1.61 20.47 -23.07
N ARG A 160 -2.39 21.21 -23.86
CA ARG A 160 -2.11 22.59 -24.25
C ARG A 160 -2.66 23.64 -23.28
N ARG A 161 -3.39 23.22 -22.22
CA ARG A 161 -3.96 24.17 -21.23
C ARG A 161 -2.91 24.93 -20.45
N VAL A 162 -1.68 24.39 -20.38
CA VAL A 162 -0.50 25.02 -19.77
C VAL A 162 0.73 24.82 -20.66
N SER A 163 1.72 25.71 -20.55
CA SER A 163 2.96 25.62 -21.30
C SER A 163 3.82 24.39 -20.91
N ALA A 164 4.83 24.08 -21.70
CA ALA A 164 5.77 23.00 -21.39
C ALA A 164 6.52 23.26 -20.07
N GLU A 165 6.92 24.51 -19.84
CA GLU A 165 7.61 24.94 -18.62
C GLU A 165 6.68 24.78 -17.40
N GLU A 166 5.41 25.16 -17.52
CA GLU A 166 4.41 24.99 -16.45
C GLU A 166 4.12 23.54 -16.17
N ARG A 167 4.06 22.67 -17.19
CA ARG A 167 3.91 21.22 -16.99
C ARG A 167 5.09 20.65 -16.23
N GLN A 168 6.32 21.00 -16.59
CA GLN A 168 7.52 20.54 -15.88
C GLN A 168 7.55 21.08 -14.43
N ALA A 169 7.19 22.33 -14.21
CA ALA A 169 7.12 22.94 -12.87
C ALA A 169 6.00 22.34 -12.00
N ALA A 170 4.99 21.70 -12.62
CA ALA A 170 3.90 21.03 -11.92
C ALA A 170 4.25 19.60 -11.48
N LEU A 171 5.35 19.01 -11.96
CA LEU A 171 5.84 17.71 -11.53
C LEU A 171 6.34 17.80 -10.09
N ASP A 172 5.61 17.19 -9.17
CA ASP A 172 6.01 17.15 -7.75
C ASP A 172 5.21 16.11 -6.96
N VAL A 173 5.54 16.00 -5.69
CA VAL A 173 4.74 15.30 -4.68
C VAL A 173 3.99 16.36 -3.88
N TRP A 174 2.68 16.24 -3.87
CA TRP A 174 1.79 17.23 -3.30
C TRP A 174 1.03 16.69 -2.09
N MET A 175 0.75 17.59 -1.16
CA MET A 175 -0.08 17.33 0.00
C MET A 175 -1.06 18.48 0.21
N ILE A 176 -2.24 18.16 0.73
CA ILE A 176 -3.22 19.12 1.27
C ILE A 176 -3.61 18.70 2.67
N ARG A 177 -3.99 19.66 3.49
CA ARG A 177 -4.35 19.46 4.89
C ARG A 177 -5.68 20.13 5.22
N SER A 178 -6.50 19.44 6.00
CA SER A 178 -7.75 19.95 6.57
C SER A 178 -7.70 19.89 8.09
N THR A 179 -8.23 20.92 8.76
CA THR A 179 -8.39 20.98 10.22
C THR A 179 -9.84 21.05 10.65
N ASP A 180 -10.77 20.99 9.73
CA ASP A 180 -12.22 21.12 9.93
C ASP A 180 -12.98 19.83 9.55
N GLY A 181 -12.31 18.68 9.66
CA GLY A 181 -12.90 17.39 9.32
C GLY A 181 -13.04 17.15 7.82
N GLY A 182 -12.24 17.83 6.98
CA GLY A 182 -12.25 17.70 5.54
C GLY A 182 -13.36 18.52 4.86
N VAL A 183 -13.94 19.52 5.55
CA VAL A 183 -14.86 20.47 4.94
C VAL A 183 -14.11 21.40 3.99
N THR A 184 -12.98 21.93 4.43
CA THR A 184 -12.04 22.67 3.59
C THR A 184 -10.64 22.09 3.67
N PHE A 185 -9.83 22.38 2.64
CA PHE A 185 -8.43 21.98 2.58
C PHE A 185 -7.57 23.22 2.31
N SER A 186 -6.32 23.16 2.77
CA SER A 186 -5.28 24.14 2.45
C SER A 186 -4.99 24.16 0.94
N GLY A 187 -4.27 25.18 0.48
CA GLY A 187 -3.53 25.09 -0.77
C GLY A 187 -2.58 23.89 -0.75
N ARG A 188 -2.26 23.35 -1.93
CA ARG A 188 -1.29 22.26 -2.03
C ARG A 188 0.11 22.74 -1.66
N TYR A 189 0.87 21.91 -0.97
CA TYR A 189 2.27 22.13 -0.62
C TYR A 189 3.09 20.87 -0.90
N ARG A 190 4.41 21.03 -0.97
CA ARG A 190 5.32 19.97 -1.38
C ARG A 190 5.62 19.00 -0.25
N CYS A 191 5.77 17.72 -0.58
CA CYS A 191 6.41 16.70 0.22
C CYS A 191 7.62 16.14 -0.55
N GLN A 192 8.56 15.50 0.15
CA GLN A 192 9.81 15.04 -0.48
C GLN A 192 9.69 13.65 -1.08
N VAL A 193 8.78 12.82 -0.55
CA VAL A 193 8.56 11.45 -1.02
C VAL A 193 7.10 11.21 -1.32
N ASN A 194 6.85 10.23 -2.20
CA ASN A 194 5.52 9.70 -2.46
C ASN A 194 5.45 8.20 -2.21
N SER A 195 4.27 7.79 -1.76
CA SER A 195 3.76 6.44 -1.78
C SER A 195 2.24 6.46 -1.76
N PRO A 196 1.55 5.51 -2.40
CA PRO A 196 0.11 5.56 -2.60
C PRO A 196 -0.71 5.55 -1.30
N HIS A 197 -0.23 4.93 -0.23
CA HIS A 197 -1.00 4.82 1.01
C HIS A 197 -0.79 6.00 1.99
N GLY A 198 0.13 6.91 1.67
CA GLY A 198 0.36 8.11 2.47
C GLY A 198 1.18 7.87 3.74
N PRO A 199 1.27 8.89 4.62
CA PRO A 199 2.01 8.82 5.87
C PRO A 199 1.28 8.02 6.95
N ILE A 200 2.04 7.63 7.97
CA ILE A 200 1.54 7.04 9.22
C ILE A 200 1.81 7.98 10.39
N GLN A 201 1.12 7.77 11.50
CA GLN A 201 1.46 8.43 12.76
C GLN A 201 2.09 7.43 13.72
N LEU A 202 3.22 7.82 14.29
CA LEU A 202 3.94 7.07 15.32
C LEU A 202 3.33 7.30 16.71
N SER A 203 3.62 6.40 17.64
CA SER A 203 3.15 6.49 19.04
C SER A 203 3.68 7.69 19.79
N ASP A 204 4.83 8.24 19.37
CA ASP A 204 5.41 9.47 19.90
C ASP A 204 4.75 10.76 19.36
N GLY A 205 3.78 10.63 18.48
CA GLY A 205 3.01 11.73 17.88
C GLY A 205 3.58 12.28 16.57
N ARG A 206 4.82 11.92 16.20
CA ARG A 206 5.38 12.29 14.89
C ARG A 206 4.63 11.60 13.76
N LEU A 207 4.63 12.23 12.60
CA LEU A 207 4.21 11.61 11.36
C LEU A 207 5.43 11.12 10.59
N LEU A 208 5.34 9.94 10.01
CA LEU A 208 6.38 9.35 9.18
C LEU A 208 5.80 9.02 7.80
N TYR A 209 6.48 9.40 6.74
CA TYR A 209 6.10 9.07 5.38
C TYR A 209 7.22 8.30 4.70
N ALA A 210 7.03 7.00 4.56
CA ALA A 210 7.94 6.15 3.80
C ALA A 210 7.58 6.20 2.32
N GLY A 211 8.54 6.51 1.47
CA GLY A 211 8.28 6.68 0.04
C GLY A 211 9.56 6.84 -0.78
N ARG A 212 9.35 7.25 -2.01
CA ARG A 212 10.41 7.46 -2.99
C ARG A 212 10.46 8.93 -3.42
N GLU A 213 11.68 9.46 -3.57
CA GLU A 213 11.90 10.70 -4.33
C GLU A 213 11.54 10.46 -5.80
N LEU A 214 10.59 11.21 -6.36
CA LEU A 214 10.12 10.99 -7.73
C LEU A 214 10.76 11.94 -8.74
N TRP A 215 10.73 13.23 -8.48
CA TRP A 215 11.08 14.25 -9.46
C TRP A 215 12.29 15.10 -9.04
N HIS A 216 12.69 14.96 -7.81
CA HIS A 216 13.82 15.68 -7.20
C HIS A 216 14.73 14.69 -6.48
N GLY A 217 15.97 15.11 -6.21
CA GLY A 217 16.94 14.27 -5.51
C GLY A 217 17.55 13.17 -6.38
N GLU A 218 17.96 12.09 -5.74
CA GLU A 218 18.66 10.96 -6.36
C GLU A 218 17.76 9.74 -6.62
N THR A 219 16.44 9.93 -6.59
CA THR A 219 15.44 8.85 -6.71
C THR A 219 15.55 7.78 -5.61
N ARG A 220 16.05 8.18 -4.44
CA ARG A 220 16.20 7.31 -3.28
C ARG A 220 14.87 6.92 -2.70
N ILE A 221 14.86 5.79 -1.98
CA ILE A 221 13.78 5.44 -1.08
C ILE A 221 14.19 5.78 0.34
N GLY A 222 13.22 6.24 1.15
CA GLY A 222 13.49 6.65 2.52
C GLY A 222 12.25 7.15 3.22
N VAL A 223 12.47 7.88 4.28
CA VAL A 223 11.40 8.40 5.12
C VAL A 223 11.55 9.90 5.34
N CYS A 224 10.42 10.59 5.31
CA CYS A 224 10.29 11.96 5.79
C CYS A 224 9.51 11.96 7.09
N GLU A 225 9.75 12.96 7.93
CA GLU A 225 8.99 13.16 9.17
C GLU A 225 8.36 14.54 9.22
N SER A 226 7.27 14.63 9.97
CA SER A 226 6.66 15.89 10.41
C SER A 226 6.43 15.86 11.92
N THR A 227 6.79 16.95 12.60
CA THR A 227 6.58 17.15 14.04
C THR A 227 5.55 18.24 14.33
N ASP A 228 4.94 18.80 13.29
CA ASP A 228 4.01 19.94 13.34
C ASP A 228 2.64 19.59 12.72
N ASP A 229 2.19 18.34 12.91
CA ASP A 229 0.90 17.85 12.43
C ASP A 229 0.74 17.91 10.90
N GLY A 230 1.82 17.62 10.18
CA GLY A 230 1.84 17.53 8.74
C GLY A 230 1.93 18.85 7.98
N GLN A 231 2.21 19.97 8.67
CA GLN A 231 2.36 21.28 8.01
C GLN A 231 3.68 21.37 7.24
N THR A 232 4.76 20.85 7.81
CA THR A 232 6.08 20.78 7.17
C THR A 232 6.65 19.38 7.25
N TRP A 233 7.47 19.03 6.27
CA TRP A 233 8.09 17.72 6.14
C TRP A 233 9.59 17.86 5.89
N GLN A 234 10.39 17.06 6.58
CA GLN A 234 11.82 17.00 6.39
C GLN A 234 12.29 15.57 6.14
N TRP A 235 13.33 15.43 5.33
CA TRP A 235 13.98 14.14 5.13
C TRP A 235 14.59 13.67 6.45
N LEU A 236 14.26 12.44 6.85
CA LEU A 236 14.77 11.85 8.08
C LEU A 236 15.90 10.85 7.78
N ALA A 237 15.67 9.88 6.93
CA ALA A 237 16.64 8.83 6.63
C ALA A 237 16.40 8.15 5.28
N GLU A 238 17.47 7.68 4.68
CA GLU A 238 17.43 6.77 3.54
C GLU A 238 17.26 5.33 3.99
N ILE A 239 16.46 4.55 3.24
CA ILE A 239 16.44 3.09 3.34
C ILE A 239 17.53 2.57 2.40
N PRO A 240 18.51 1.78 2.90
CA PRO A 240 19.63 1.33 2.08
C PRO A 240 19.22 0.54 0.84
N THR A 241 19.95 0.67 -0.23
CA THR A 241 19.80 -0.17 -1.42
C THR A 241 20.56 -1.48 -1.23
N ARG A 242 19.98 -2.63 -1.61
CA ARG A 242 20.67 -3.91 -1.62
C ARG A 242 21.82 -3.90 -2.65
N GLU A 243 22.85 -4.70 -2.38
CA GLU A 243 23.92 -4.91 -3.35
C GLU A 243 23.36 -5.49 -4.67
N GLY A 244 23.71 -4.87 -5.79
CA GLY A 244 23.24 -5.23 -7.12
C GLY A 244 21.87 -4.70 -7.52
N ASP A 245 21.14 -4.05 -6.62
CA ASP A 245 19.88 -3.36 -6.92
C ASP A 245 20.11 -1.89 -7.32
N THR A 246 19.08 -1.30 -7.90
CA THR A 246 19.04 0.14 -8.22
C THR A 246 17.87 0.82 -7.51
N ASN A 247 18.07 2.02 -6.98
CA ASN A 247 17.02 2.84 -6.37
C ASN A 247 15.83 3.03 -7.30
N GLY A 248 16.09 3.24 -8.58
CA GLY A 248 15.07 3.45 -9.60
C GLY A 248 14.08 2.30 -9.78
N SER A 249 14.40 1.10 -9.29
CA SER A 249 13.56 -0.09 -9.35
C SER A 249 12.86 -0.42 -8.02
N TYR A 250 13.06 0.39 -6.99
CA TYR A 250 12.19 0.41 -5.81
C TYR A 250 11.08 1.42 -6.02
N HIS A 251 9.86 1.03 -5.70
CA HIS A 251 8.67 1.85 -5.93
C HIS A 251 7.90 2.06 -4.63
N GLU A 252 6.60 2.02 -4.70
CA GLU A 252 5.70 2.34 -3.62
C GLU A 252 6.08 1.61 -2.30
N LEU A 253 6.11 2.37 -1.23
CA LEU A 253 6.37 1.90 0.12
C LEU A 253 5.13 2.11 1.00
N HIS A 254 4.99 1.28 2.03
CA HIS A 254 4.14 1.59 3.16
C HIS A 254 4.80 1.14 4.45
N ALA A 255 4.58 1.88 5.54
CA ALA A 255 5.17 1.57 6.83
C ALA A 255 4.08 1.36 7.90
N VAL A 256 4.46 0.71 9.00
CA VAL A 256 3.65 0.56 10.20
C VAL A 256 4.54 0.51 11.43
N GLU A 257 4.12 1.15 12.52
CA GLU A 257 4.76 0.97 13.81
C GLU A 257 4.17 -0.25 14.53
N THR A 258 5.03 -1.14 14.96
CA THR A 258 4.67 -2.36 15.68
C THR A 258 4.44 -2.10 17.18
N ALA A 259 3.85 -3.05 17.90
CA ALA A 259 3.60 -2.91 19.33
C ALA A 259 4.89 -2.83 20.17
N ASP A 260 5.99 -3.37 19.69
CA ASP A 260 7.30 -3.28 20.33
C ASP A 260 8.10 -2.00 19.95
N GLY A 261 7.45 -1.06 19.22
CA GLY A 261 8.03 0.23 18.87
C GLY A 261 8.95 0.22 17.65
N ARG A 262 9.14 -0.93 16.98
CA ARG A 262 9.84 -0.98 15.70
C ARG A 262 8.96 -0.44 14.58
N ILE A 263 9.57 0.01 13.51
CA ILE A 263 8.87 0.39 12.29
C ILE A 263 9.23 -0.62 11.21
N VAL A 264 8.22 -1.18 10.57
CA VAL A 264 8.34 -2.07 9.41
C VAL A 264 7.93 -1.28 8.18
N ALA A 265 8.78 -1.25 7.15
CA ALA A 265 8.48 -0.68 5.85
C ALA A 265 8.53 -1.77 4.77
N GLN A 266 7.49 -1.89 3.98
CA GLN A 266 7.44 -2.79 2.82
C GLN A 266 7.61 -2.00 1.54
N ILE A 267 8.29 -2.60 0.56
CA ILE A 267 8.81 -1.96 -0.64
C ILE A 267 8.40 -2.78 -1.86
N ARG A 268 7.74 -2.14 -2.81
CA ARG A 268 7.50 -2.74 -4.13
C ARG A 268 8.82 -2.82 -4.91
N ASN A 269 9.21 -4.04 -5.30
CA ASN A 269 10.49 -4.30 -5.93
C ASN A 269 10.35 -4.70 -7.40
N HIS A 270 11.03 -3.97 -8.27
CA HIS A 270 11.18 -4.25 -9.70
C HIS A 270 12.62 -4.59 -10.10
N ASN A 271 13.55 -4.69 -9.15
CA ASN A 271 14.89 -5.18 -9.41
C ASN A 271 14.84 -6.64 -9.85
N LYS A 272 15.87 -7.12 -10.57
CA LYS A 272 15.93 -8.50 -11.09
C LYS A 272 15.93 -9.53 -9.97
N ALA A 273 16.68 -9.28 -8.89
CA ALA A 273 16.63 -10.09 -7.69
C ALA A 273 15.26 -9.94 -7.03
N ASN A 274 14.54 -11.04 -6.84
CA ASN A 274 13.18 -11.08 -6.27
C ASN A 274 12.17 -10.20 -7.02
N ALA A 275 12.23 -10.17 -8.35
CA ALA A 275 11.35 -9.35 -9.17
C ALA A 275 9.86 -9.65 -8.91
N GLY A 276 9.11 -8.63 -8.54
CA GLY A 276 7.68 -8.74 -8.20
C GLY A 276 7.40 -9.26 -6.78
N GLU A 277 8.43 -9.49 -5.96
CA GLU A 277 8.27 -9.75 -4.53
C GLU A 277 8.27 -8.45 -3.73
N THR A 278 7.53 -8.44 -2.64
CA THR A 278 7.60 -7.38 -1.64
C THR A 278 8.87 -7.57 -0.82
N LEU A 279 9.68 -6.53 -0.74
CA LEU A 279 10.81 -6.49 0.19
C LEU A 279 10.39 -5.78 1.48
N GLN A 280 11.16 -5.99 2.54
CA GLN A 280 10.93 -5.39 3.85
C GLN A 280 12.23 -4.82 4.43
N ALA A 281 12.11 -3.68 5.10
CA ALA A 281 13.17 -3.07 5.90
C ALA A 281 12.60 -2.66 7.26
N GLU A 282 13.42 -2.65 8.31
CA GLU A 282 13.03 -2.34 9.67
C GLU A 282 13.89 -1.22 10.26
N SER A 283 13.26 -0.44 11.15
CA SER A 283 13.92 0.53 12.01
C SER A 283 13.55 0.27 13.47
N SER A 284 14.53 0.38 14.37
CA SER A 284 14.33 0.25 15.84
C SER A 284 14.61 1.54 16.60
N ASP A 285 14.82 2.66 15.90
CA ASP A 285 15.22 3.93 16.47
C ASP A 285 14.31 5.11 16.03
N GLY A 286 13.06 4.77 15.70
CA GLY A 286 12.07 5.76 15.30
C GLY A 286 12.25 6.28 13.86
N GLY A 287 12.78 5.45 12.97
CA GLY A 287 12.97 5.74 11.56
C GLY A 287 14.29 6.41 11.19
N LYS A 288 15.23 6.55 12.13
CA LYS A 288 16.51 7.24 11.90
C LYS A 288 17.53 6.38 11.18
N THR A 289 17.50 5.07 11.41
CA THR A 289 18.28 4.09 10.69
C THR A 289 17.44 2.90 10.27
N TRP A 290 17.81 2.26 9.17
CA TRP A 290 17.05 1.17 8.56
C TRP A 290 17.96 -0.01 8.23
N SER A 291 17.42 -1.22 8.35
CA SER A 291 18.06 -2.42 7.82
C SER A 291 18.12 -2.36 6.30
N THR A 292 19.08 -3.09 5.71
CA THR A 292 19.03 -3.35 4.27
C THR A 292 17.77 -4.15 3.94
N PRO A 293 16.99 -3.76 2.90
CA PRO A 293 15.80 -4.48 2.49
C PRO A 293 16.08 -5.97 2.23
N HIS A 294 15.19 -6.83 2.67
CA HIS A 294 15.27 -8.27 2.48
C HIS A 294 13.96 -8.85 1.96
N GLU A 295 14.02 -10.02 1.38
CA GLU A 295 12.87 -10.77 0.92
C GLU A 295 12.05 -11.31 2.11
N ILE A 296 10.73 -11.36 1.95
CA ILE A 296 9.81 -11.95 2.93
C ILE A 296 9.00 -13.13 2.35
N GLY A 297 9.37 -13.59 1.16
CA GLY A 297 8.72 -14.70 0.48
C GLY A 297 7.29 -14.38 0.00
N VAL A 298 6.96 -13.10 -0.22
CA VAL A 298 5.64 -12.68 -0.67
C VAL A 298 5.72 -12.05 -2.04
N TRP A 299 5.10 -12.70 -3.03
CA TRP A 299 4.91 -12.10 -4.32
C TRP A 299 3.58 -11.32 -4.34
N GLY A 300 3.63 -9.98 -4.39
CA GLY A 300 2.45 -9.13 -4.37
C GLY A 300 2.80 -7.65 -4.30
N LEU A 301 2.07 -6.78 -5.01
CA LEU A 301 2.43 -5.38 -5.23
C LEU A 301 1.21 -4.47 -5.36
N PRO A 302 1.27 -3.23 -4.84
CA PRO A 302 2.00 -2.85 -3.64
C PRO A 302 1.31 -3.40 -2.40
N SER A 303 1.98 -3.31 -1.25
CA SER A 303 1.40 -3.72 0.03
C SER A 303 0.92 -2.52 0.84
N HIS A 304 -0.15 -2.73 1.60
CA HIS A 304 -0.62 -1.86 2.66
C HIS A 304 -0.44 -2.58 4.00
N LEU A 305 0.09 -1.91 4.99
CA LEU A 305 0.33 -2.43 6.33
C LEU A 305 -0.66 -1.80 7.32
N LEU A 306 -1.21 -2.62 8.21
CA LEU A 306 -2.10 -2.20 9.29
C LEU A 306 -1.72 -2.94 10.57
N ARG A 307 -1.59 -2.22 11.68
CA ARG A 307 -1.57 -2.81 13.02
C ARG A 307 -3.00 -2.96 13.50
N LEU A 308 -3.40 -4.20 13.77
CA LEU A 308 -4.71 -4.54 14.32
C LEU A 308 -4.81 -4.15 15.80
N LYS A 309 -6.04 -4.05 16.31
CA LYS A 309 -6.30 -3.73 17.74
C LYS A 309 -5.71 -4.76 18.71
N ASP A 310 -5.42 -5.96 18.26
CA ASP A 310 -4.77 -7.04 19.02
C ASP A 310 -3.25 -7.11 18.80
N ASP A 311 -2.67 -6.06 18.25
CA ASP A 311 -1.24 -5.86 17.98
C ASP A 311 -0.62 -6.72 16.87
N ARG A 312 -1.38 -7.63 16.25
CA ARG A 312 -0.93 -8.31 15.03
C ARG A 312 -0.77 -7.31 13.88
N LEU A 313 0.12 -7.62 12.96
CA LEU A 313 0.20 -6.86 11.72
C LEU A 313 -0.58 -7.58 10.62
N LEU A 314 -1.31 -6.81 9.85
CA LEU A 314 -1.96 -7.24 8.62
C LEU A 314 -1.27 -6.57 7.43
N MET A 315 -0.86 -7.37 6.46
CA MET A 315 -0.41 -6.94 5.15
C MET A 315 -1.50 -7.27 4.13
N THR A 316 -1.93 -6.31 3.32
CA THR A 316 -2.79 -6.57 2.17
C THR A 316 -2.10 -6.12 0.89
N TYR A 317 -2.25 -6.87 -0.21
CA TYR A 317 -1.54 -6.61 -1.47
C TYR A 317 -2.32 -7.10 -2.69
N GLY A 318 -2.06 -6.46 -3.84
CA GLY A 318 -2.57 -6.93 -5.12
C GLY A 318 -1.80 -8.15 -5.60
N HIS A 319 -2.51 -9.22 -5.95
CA HIS A 319 -1.94 -10.45 -6.50
C HIS A 319 -2.24 -10.55 -8.00
N ARG A 320 -1.22 -10.25 -8.82
CA ARG A 320 -1.32 -10.17 -10.29
C ARG A 320 -0.88 -11.44 -11.01
N ARG A 321 -1.04 -12.59 -10.36
CA ARG A 321 -0.90 -13.95 -10.90
C ARG A 321 -2.23 -14.69 -10.73
N ALA A 322 -2.46 -15.75 -11.48
CA ALA A 322 -3.68 -16.54 -11.30
C ALA A 322 -3.73 -17.25 -9.94
N PRO A 323 -4.84 -17.18 -9.20
CA PRO A 323 -6.01 -16.35 -9.46
C PRO A 323 -5.72 -14.86 -9.21
N LEU A 324 -6.13 -14.01 -10.16
CA LEU A 324 -5.95 -12.55 -10.05
C LEU A 324 -6.88 -11.99 -8.97
N GLY A 325 -6.36 -11.09 -8.13
CA GLY A 325 -7.17 -10.49 -7.06
C GLY A 325 -6.35 -9.83 -5.96
N ASN A 326 -6.86 -9.87 -4.73
CA ASN A 326 -6.20 -9.28 -3.58
C ASN A 326 -6.06 -10.31 -2.47
N GLN A 327 -4.94 -10.27 -1.79
CA GLN A 327 -4.60 -11.20 -0.72
C GLN A 327 -4.13 -10.44 0.52
N ALA A 328 -4.15 -11.13 1.66
CA ALA A 328 -3.59 -10.66 2.91
C ALA A 328 -2.61 -11.68 3.49
N ARG A 329 -1.79 -11.24 4.44
CA ARG A 329 -1.01 -12.06 5.36
C ARG A 329 -1.00 -11.42 6.74
N VAL A 330 -0.83 -12.23 7.75
CA VAL A 330 -0.79 -11.79 9.15
C VAL A 330 0.58 -12.12 9.74
N SER A 331 1.09 -11.21 10.55
CA SER A 331 2.26 -11.43 11.39
C SER A 331 1.86 -11.36 12.86
N GLU A 332 2.23 -12.38 13.64
CA GLU A 332 2.03 -12.46 15.09
C GLU A 332 3.30 -12.09 15.88
N ASP A 333 4.37 -11.77 15.18
CA ASP A 333 5.71 -11.54 15.73
C ASP A 333 6.32 -10.19 15.31
N HIS A 334 5.44 -9.19 15.14
CA HIS A 334 5.82 -7.83 14.79
C HIS A 334 6.53 -7.72 13.43
N GLY A 335 6.06 -8.46 12.44
CA GLY A 335 6.57 -8.40 11.07
C GLY A 335 7.82 -9.25 10.80
N ARG A 336 8.27 -10.09 11.75
CA ARG A 336 9.43 -10.98 11.53
C ARG A 336 9.10 -12.13 10.60
N THR A 337 7.90 -12.67 10.73
CA THR A 337 7.37 -13.71 9.82
C THR A 337 5.93 -13.37 9.41
N TRP A 338 5.53 -13.89 8.26
CA TRP A 338 4.22 -13.69 7.68
C TRP A 338 3.52 -15.03 7.43
N SER A 339 2.23 -15.10 7.68
CA SER A 339 1.41 -16.30 7.46
C SER A 339 1.35 -16.70 5.98
N GLU A 340 0.76 -17.85 5.69
CA GLU A 340 0.31 -18.17 4.35
C GLU A 340 -0.69 -17.14 3.81
N ALA A 341 -0.86 -17.11 2.48
CA ALA A 341 -1.74 -16.17 1.81
C ALA A 341 -3.21 -16.37 2.20
N ILE A 342 -3.88 -15.28 2.53
CA ILE A 342 -5.30 -15.20 2.85
C ILE A 342 -5.99 -14.53 1.66
N ILE A 343 -6.89 -15.22 0.99
CA ILE A 343 -7.55 -14.71 -0.22
C ILE A 343 -8.71 -13.80 0.18
N ILE A 344 -8.66 -12.52 -0.24
CA ILE A 344 -9.74 -11.54 -0.08
C ILE A 344 -10.62 -11.52 -1.32
N SER A 345 -9.99 -11.52 -2.52
CA SER A 345 -10.67 -11.67 -3.80
C SER A 345 -9.83 -12.51 -4.75
N GLY A 346 -10.46 -13.22 -5.68
CA GLY A 346 -9.77 -14.09 -6.64
C GLY A 346 -10.48 -14.12 -8.01
N ASP A 347 -11.29 -13.11 -8.28
CA ASP A 347 -12.16 -12.99 -9.46
C ASP A 347 -11.73 -11.86 -10.40
N GLY A 348 -10.51 -11.36 -10.26
CA GLY A 348 -9.95 -10.32 -11.13
C GLY A 348 -9.83 -10.76 -12.59
N VAL A 349 -10.20 -9.90 -13.54
CA VAL A 349 -10.23 -10.21 -14.97
C VAL A 349 -8.96 -9.76 -15.70
N SER A 350 -8.14 -8.91 -15.11
CA SER A 350 -6.89 -8.40 -15.68
C SER A 350 -5.84 -8.13 -14.61
N GLY A 351 -4.59 -7.91 -15.02
CA GLY A 351 -3.51 -7.49 -14.12
C GLY A 351 -3.56 -6.01 -13.72
N ASP A 352 -4.51 -5.23 -14.25
CA ASP A 352 -4.73 -3.84 -13.83
C ASP A 352 -5.68 -3.81 -12.64
N LEU A 353 -5.14 -4.17 -11.51
CA LEU A 353 -5.85 -4.31 -10.23
C LEU A 353 -4.90 -4.10 -9.05
N GLY A 354 -5.47 -3.95 -7.85
CA GLY A 354 -4.76 -4.01 -6.58
C GLY A 354 -4.80 -2.71 -5.80
N TYR A 355 -3.69 -2.39 -5.15
CA TYR A 355 -3.58 -1.28 -4.19
C TYR A 355 -4.64 -1.40 -3.09
N PRO A 356 -4.79 -2.60 -2.48
CA PRO A 356 -5.74 -2.77 -1.40
C PRO A 356 -5.32 -1.93 -0.20
N SER A 357 -6.27 -1.22 0.39
CA SER A 357 -6.10 -0.51 1.64
C SER A 357 -7.16 -1.00 2.63
N THR A 358 -6.76 -1.31 3.86
CA THR A 358 -7.59 -2.01 4.83
C THR A 358 -7.67 -1.22 6.13
N VAL A 359 -8.87 -1.18 6.72
CA VAL A 359 -9.11 -0.67 8.07
C VAL A 359 -9.84 -1.72 8.91
N GLU A 360 -9.62 -1.69 10.23
CA GLU A 360 -10.36 -2.48 11.19
C GLU A 360 -11.54 -1.68 11.74
N LEU A 361 -12.74 -2.25 11.68
CA LEU A 361 -13.97 -1.65 12.17
C LEU A 361 -14.16 -1.90 13.68
N ASP A 362 -15.20 -1.29 14.29
CA ASP A 362 -15.41 -1.41 15.73
C ASP A 362 -15.84 -2.81 16.15
N ASP A 363 -16.52 -3.54 15.29
CA ASP A 363 -16.91 -4.92 15.54
C ASP A 363 -15.79 -5.95 15.29
N GLY A 364 -14.57 -5.49 14.99
CA GLY A 364 -13.41 -6.33 14.69
C GLY A 364 -13.40 -6.91 13.28
N SER A 365 -14.40 -6.59 12.45
CA SER A 365 -14.34 -6.93 11.03
C SER A 365 -13.39 -5.98 10.29
N LEU A 366 -12.93 -6.43 9.14
CA LEU A 366 -12.01 -5.70 8.27
C LEU A 366 -12.76 -5.21 7.03
N LEU A 367 -12.48 -3.98 6.62
CA LEU A 367 -12.92 -3.44 5.35
C LEU A 367 -11.70 -3.14 4.48
N THR A 368 -11.64 -3.78 3.33
CA THR A 368 -10.59 -3.57 2.32
C THR A 368 -11.18 -2.96 1.07
N ALA A 369 -10.61 -1.86 0.59
CA ALA A 369 -10.94 -1.25 -0.69
C ALA A 369 -9.77 -1.39 -1.66
N TRP A 370 -10.06 -1.61 -2.94
CA TRP A 370 -9.06 -1.73 -4.02
C TRP A 370 -9.64 -1.26 -5.35
N TYR A 371 -8.85 -1.23 -6.41
CA TYR A 371 -9.34 -0.99 -7.77
C TYR A 371 -9.08 -2.19 -8.68
N GLU A 372 -9.95 -2.40 -9.66
CA GLU A 372 -9.77 -3.40 -10.72
C GLU A 372 -10.70 -3.17 -11.91
N ASN A 373 -10.30 -3.69 -13.08
CA ASN A 373 -11.20 -3.77 -14.21
C ASN A 373 -12.29 -4.81 -13.97
N MET A 374 -13.51 -4.49 -14.44
CA MET A 374 -14.63 -5.43 -14.45
C MET A 374 -14.77 -6.08 -15.82
N GLU A 375 -15.33 -7.28 -15.85
CA GLU A 375 -15.59 -7.99 -17.10
C GLU A 375 -16.45 -7.14 -18.05
N GLY A 376 -16.01 -7.03 -19.30
CA GLY A 376 -16.69 -6.24 -20.32
C GLY A 376 -16.54 -4.72 -20.20
N SER A 377 -15.77 -4.21 -19.23
CA SER A 377 -15.49 -2.78 -19.07
C SER A 377 -14.03 -2.44 -19.34
N PRO A 378 -13.74 -1.37 -20.10
CA PRO A 378 -12.38 -0.84 -20.24
C PRO A 378 -11.92 -0.03 -19.01
N TYR A 379 -12.83 0.25 -18.08
CA TYR A 379 -12.58 1.10 -16.94
C TYR A 379 -12.36 0.28 -15.68
N ALA A 380 -11.38 0.66 -14.88
CA ALA A 380 -11.25 0.15 -13.54
C ALA A 380 -12.19 0.89 -12.59
N VAL A 381 -12.79 0.15 -11.68
CA VAL A 381 -13.68 0.65 -10.64
C VAL A 381 -13.10 0.40 -9.26
N LEU A 382 -13.60 1.12 -8.27
CA LEU A 382 -13.33 0.83 -6.87
C LEU A 382 -14.25 -0.31 -6.40
N ARG A 383 -13.66 -1.31 -5.78
CA ARG A 383 -14.36 -2.39 -5.08
C ARG A 383 -14.00 -2.39 -3.61
N GLN A 384 -14.84 -2.98 -2.80
CA GLN A 384 -14.54 -3.27 -1.40
C GLN A 384 -14.99 -4.67 -1.02
N ALA A 385 -14.34 -5.22 -0.01
CA ALA A 385 -14.81 -6.41 0.71
C ALA A 385 -14.89 -6.13 2.21
N ARG A 386 -15.96 -6.58 2.85
CA ARG A 386 -16.06 -6.70 4.30
C ARG A 386 -15.83 -8.16 4.67
N TRP A 387 -14.90 -8.40 5.60
CA TRP A 387 -14.46 -9.74 5.95
C TRP A 387 -13.96 -9.83 7.39
N SER A 388 -13.83 -11.03 7.92
CA SER A 388 -13.17 -11.28 9.19
C SER A 388 -12.00 -12.23 9.02
N LEU A 389 -10.98 -12.02 9.85
CA LEU A 389 -9.86 -12.92 9.98
C LEU A 389 -10.25 -14.09 10.90
N LYS A 390 -10.18 -15.31 10.39
CA LYS A 390 -10.40 -16.56 11.15
C LYS A 390 -9.07 -17.29 11.32
N SER A 391 -8.82 -17.77 12.52
CA SER A 391 -7.68 -18.64 12.88
C SER A 391 -8.05 -20.10 12.77
#